data_cb781bb9c6d84a4fd9615cb0e5731820
#
_entry.id   cb781bb9c6d84a4fd9615cb0e5731820
#
_cell.length_a   1.000
_cell.length_b   1.000
_cell.length_c   1.000
_cell.angle_alpha   90.00
_cell.angle_beta   90.00
_cell.angle_gamma   90.00
#
_symmetry.space_group_name_H-M   'P 1'
#
loop_
_entity.id
_entity.type
_entity.pdbx_description
1 polymer ?
#
loop_
_entity_poly.entity_id
_entity_poly.type
_entity_poly.pdbx_seq_one_letter_code
_entity_poly.pdbx_strand_id
1 'polypeptide(L)'
;MHSVFLAALTASLFIVGAVRADCPPVLTNGKLHGILPVVNQTVTYTEVVDCGTVSQADLFRRARLWLTQSFHSPTDTFSLNDKETGDLVGRVTQVVTLPRSESSAGGVYTFRYSFIVECSNRKYRATLTQITLENPGNARPIAIETYCEKNEKDLQGIYSELDKHLKTTLVTLQENVKNYKAF
;
A
#
# COMPACT_ATOMS: atom_id res chain seq x y z
N MET A 1 2.19 -28.43 70.72
CA MET A 1 1.15 -28.28 69.68
C MET A 1 1.32 -26.88 69.05
N HIS A 2 2.04 -26.80 67.93
CA HIS A 2 2.34 -25.54 67.24
C HIS A 2 1.66 -25.62 65.87
N SER A 3 0.58 -24.83 65.66
CA SER A 3 -0.09 -24.68 64.39
C SER A 3 0.62 -23.63 63.55
N VAL A 4 1.15 -24.06 62.40
CA VAL A 4 1.74 -23.18 61.42
C VAL A 4 0.64 -22.84 60.39
N PHE A 5 0.20 -21.56 60.34
CA PHE A 5 -0.69 -21.03 59.31
C PHE A 5 0.15 -20.69 58.07
N LEU A 6 -0.10 -21.43 56.99
CA LEU A 6 0.50 -21.17 55.67
C LEU A 6 -0.44 -20.18 54.93
N ALA A 7 -0.03 -18.92 54.80
CA ALA A 7 -0.70 -17.94 54.00
C ALA A 7 -0.33 -18.09 52.52
N ALA A 8 -1.25 -18.56 51.67
CA ALA A 8 -1.06 -18.63 50.25
C ALA A 8 -1.29 -17.25 49.64
N LEU A 9 -0.24 -16.60 49.13
CA LEU A 9 -0.28 -15.34 48.37
C LEU A 9 -0.58 -15.63 46.90
N THR A 10 -1.83 -15.46 46.47
CA THR A 10 -2.22 -15.56 45.05
C THR A 10 -1.92 -14.25 44.35
N ALA A 11 -0.82 -14.20 43.57
CA ALA A 11 -0.49 -13.09 42.69
C ALA A 11 -1.38 -13.16 41.44
N SER A 12 -2.40 -12.30 41.37
CA SER A 12 -3.21 -12.11 40.18
C SER A 12 -2.43 -11.31 39.16
N LEU A 13 -1.95 -11.98 38.11
CA LEU A 13 -1.35 -11.35 36.94
C LEU A 13 -2.45 -10.67 36.11
N PHE A 14 -2.61 -9.37 36.25
CA PHE A 14 -3.41 -8.57 35.30
C PHE A 14 -2.66 -8.46 33.99
N ILE A 15 -2.99 -9.29 33.00
CA ILE A 15 -2.59 -9.09 31.61
C ILE A 15 -3.41 -7.89 31.09
N VAL A 16 -2.83 -6.70 31.15
CA VAL A 16 -3.36 -5.53 30.44
C VAL A 16 -3.09 -5.77 28.96
N GLY A 17 -4.02 -6.44 28.28
CA GLY A 17 -4.07 -6.50 26.84
C GLY A 17 -4.23 -5.06 26.31
N ALA A 18 -3.24 -4.53 25.61
CA ALA A 18 -3.40 -3.28 24.86
C ALA A 18 -4.51 -3.50 23.84
N VAL A 19 -5.72 -3.00 24.13
CA VAL A 19 -6.83 -2.93 23.17
C VAL A 19 -6.39 -1.93 22.10
N ARG A 20 -5.95 -2.44 20.95
CA ARG A 20 -5.82 -1.62 19.74
C ARG A 20 -7.24 -1.19 19.38
N ALA A 21 -7.47 0.11 19.32
CA ALA A 21 -8.68 0.63 18.72
C ALA A 21 -8.59 0.38 17.20
N ASP A 22 -9.07 -0.77 16.74
CA ASP A 22 -9.31 -1.01 15.32
C ASP A 22 -10.50 -0.13 14.93
N CYS A 23 -10.26 0.86 14.08
CA CYS A 23 -11.36 1.62 13.49
C CYS A 23 -12.03 0.75 12.43
N PRO A 24 -13.35 0.57 12.48
CA PRO A 24 -14.05 -0.10 11.40
C PRO A 24 -13.90 0.73 10.13
N PRO A 25 -13.63 0.09 8.96
CA PRO A 25 -13.50 0.81 7.71
C PRO A 25 -14.82 1.50 7.35
N VAL A 26 -14.77 2.81 7.13
CA VAL A 26 -15.93 3.58 6.66
C VAL A 26 -15.98 3.50 5.14
N LEU A 27 -16.94 2.75 4.61
CA LEU A 27 -17.14 2.58 3.18
C LEU A 27 -18.28 3.48 2.67
N THR A 28 -17.97 4.29 1.66
CA THR A 28 -18.93 5.14 0.96
C THR A 28 -18.82 4.89 -0.54
N ASN A 29 -19.88 4.40 -1.16
CA ASN A 29 -19.92 4.09 -2.61
C ASN A 29 -18.75 3.20 -3.08
N GLY A 30 -18.42 2.15 -2.34
CA GLY A 30 -17.33 1.23 -2.67
C GLY A 30 -15.93 1.79 -2.48
N LYS A 31 -15.80 2.92 -1.78
CA LYS A 31 -14.53 3.56 -1.47
C LYS A 31 -14.34 3.74 0.04
N LEU A 32 -13.14 3.54 0.51
CA LEU A 32 -12.75 3.85 1.88
C LEU A 32 -12.75 5.37 2.05
N HIS A 33 -13.56 5.84 3.01
CA HIS A 33 -13.84 7.27 3.24
C HIS A 33 -14.22 8.06 1.97
N GLY A 34 -14.85 7.40 0.99
CA GLY A 34 -15.26 8.03 -0.28
C GLY A 34 -14.10 8.32 -1.26
N ILE A 35 -12.86 7.95 -0.95
CA ILE A 35 -11.64 8.32 -1.71
C ILE A 35 -10.98 7.09 -2.34
N LEU A 36 -10.48 6.15 -1.52
CA LEU A 36 -9.69 5.02 -1.98
C LEU A 36 -10.61 3.88 -2.45
N PRO A 37 -10.48 3.37 -3.69
CA PRO A 37 -11.31 2.31 -4.20
C PRO A 37 -11.07 1.00 -3.44
N VAL A 38 -12.14 0.29 -3.07
CA VAL A 38 -12.07 -0.97 -2.34
C VAL A 38 -12.67 -2.10 -3.19
N VAL A 39 -11.91 -3.17 -3.36
CA VAL A 39 -12.31 -4.40 -4.03
C VAL A 39 -12.03 -5.57 -3.08
N ASN A 40 -13.03 -6.40 -2.79
CA ASN A 40 -12.91 -7.53 -1.87
C ASN A 40 -12.27 -7.13 -0.51
N GLN A 41 -12.77 -6.04 0.08
CA GLN A 41 -12.33 -5.49 1.39
C GLN A 41 -10.89 -4.96 1.42
N THR A 42 -10.23 -4.83 0.27
CA THR A 42 -8.85 -4.34 0.15
C THR A 42 -8.80 -3.15 -0.79
N VAL A 43 -8.08 -2.09 -0.41
CA VAL A 43 -7.83 -0.95 -1.30
C VAL A 43 -7.03 -1.43 -2.50
N THR A 44 -7.63 -1.28 -3.69
CA THR A 44 -7.07 -1.84 -4.92
C THR A 44 -7.31 -0.91 -6.09
N TYR A 45 -6.23 -0.60 -6.80
CA TYR A 45 -6.24 0.12 -8.07
C TYR A 45 -5.87 -0.87 -9.17
N THR A 46 -6.67 -0.96 -10.21
CA THR A 46 -6.40 -1.83 -11.35
C THR A 46 -6.64 -1.08 -12.64
N GLU A 47 -5.70 -1.22 -13.57
CA GLU A 47 -5.79 -0.67 -14.90
C GLU A 47 -5.41 -1.74 -15.94
N VAL A 48 -6.16 -1.80 -17.04
CA VAL A 48 -5.85 -2.64 -18.21
C VAL A 48 -5.59 -1.72 -19.39
N VAL A 49 -4.41 -1.80 -19.97
CA VAL A 49 -3.97 -0.93 -21.07
C VAL A 49 -3.75 -1.73 -22.34
N ASP A 50 -4.43 -1.32 -23.42
CA ASP A 50 -4.16 -1.83 -24.78
C ASP A 50 -2.94 -1.12 -25.37
N CYS A 51 -1.97 -1.91 -25.78
CA CYS A 51 -0.71 -1.47 -26.37
C CYS A 51 -0.58 -1.83 -27.86
N GLY A 52 -1.69 -2.11 -28.52
CA GLY A 52 -1.73 -2.36 -29.97
C GLY A 52 -1.03 -3.66 -30.36
N THR A 53 0.03 -3.60 -31.16
CA THR A 53 0.72 -4.80 -31.68
C THR A 53 1.95 -5.23 -30.85
N VAL A 54 2.17 -4.65 -29.69
CA VAL A 54 3.34 -4.93 -28.87
C VAL A 54 3.27 -6.34 -28.29
N SER A 55 4.36 -7.09 -28.38
CA SER A 55 4.44 -8.45 -27.82
C SER A 55 4.49 -8.45 -26.29
N GLN A 56 4.09 -9.57 -25.67
CA GLN A 56 4.21 -9.79 -24.21
C GLN A 56 5.65 -9.54 -23.73
N ALA A 57 6.65 -10.12 -24.42
CA ALA A 57 8.05 -10.00 -24.03
C ALA A 57 8.55 -8.54 -24.06
N ASP A 58 8.07 -7.76 -25.00
CA ASP A 58 8.46 -6.35 -25.11
C ASP A 58 7.73 -5.49 -24.08
N LEU A 59 6.45 -5.74 -23.80
CA LEU A 59 5.71 -5.11 -22.71
C LEU A 59 6.36 -5.39 -21.34
N PHE A 60 6.71 -6.65 -21.09
CA PHE A 60 7.43 -7.05 -19.89
C PHE A 60 8.77 -6.30 -19.73
N ARG A 61 9.58 -6.24 -20.80
CA ARG A 61 10.84 -5.51 -20.81
C ARG A 61 10.66 -4.02 -20.49
N ARG A 62 9.66 -3.37 -21.08
CA ARG A 62 9.35 -1.95 -20.87
C ARG A 62 8.88 -1.69 -19.44
N ALA A 63 7.95 -2.50 -18.94
CA ALA A 63 7.45 -2.39 -17.57
C ALA A 63 8.56 -2.60 -16.54
N ARG A 64 9.40 -3.62 -16.74
CA ARG A 64 10.56 -3.88 -15.88
C ARG A 64 11.55 -2.72 -15.86
N LEU A 65 11.85 -2.15 -17.03
CA LEU A 65 12.76 -1.00 -17.14
C LEU A 65 12.20 0.20 -16.38
N TRP A 66 10.92 0.53 -16.59
CA TRP A 66 10.27 1.61 -15.89
C TRP A 66 10.27 1.39 -14.36
N LEU A 67 9.95 0.19 -13.90
CA LEU A 67 9.97 -0.14 -12.47
C LEU A 67 11.34 0.09 -11.84
N THR A 68 12.41 -0.36 -12.51
CA THR A 68 13.78 -0.18 -12.00
C THR A 68 14.25 1.27 -12.04
N GLN A 69 13.66 2.10 -12.89
CA GLN A 69 13.96 3.54 -12.97
C GLN A 69 13.11 4.38 -12.01
N SER A 70 11.92 3.91 -11.65
CA SER A 70 10.97 4.68 -10.82
C SER A 70 11.11 4.40 -9.33
N PHE A 71 11.54 3.20 -8.96
CA PHE A 71 11.62 2.77 -7.57
C PHE A 71 13.05 2.45 -7.18
N HIS A 72 13.61 3.26 -6.28
CA HIS A 72 15.03 3.20 -5.88
C HIS A 72 15.21 3.03 -4.37
N SER A 73 14.12 2.81 -3.60
CA SER A 73 14.23 2.61 -2.17
C SER A 73 14.97 1.29 -1.87
N PRO A 74 15.90 1.27 -0.91
CA PRO A 74 16.53 0.03 -0.48
C PRO A 74 15.54 -1.01 0.07
N THR A 75 14.31 -0.58 0.40
CA THR A 75 13.24 -1.43 0.89
C THR A 75 12.33 -1.96 -0.21
N ASP A 76 12.51 -1.47 -1.47
CA ASP A 76 11.76 -1.96 -2.61
C ASP A 76 12.30 -3.33 -3.02
N THR A 77 11.41 -4.30 -3.20
CA THR A 77 11.77 -5.67 -3.52
C THR A 77 10.91 -6.20 -4.65
N PHE A 78 11.53 -6.96 -5.57
CA PHE A 78 10.82 -7.73 -6.58
C PHE A 78 10.73 -9.18 -6.10
N SER A 79 9.52 -9.66 -5.85
CA SER A 79 9.24 -11.02 -5.41
C SER A 79 9.04 -11.99 -6.57
N LEU A 80 8.59 -11.49 -7.72
CA LEU A 80 8.46 -12.23 -8.97
C LEU A 80 8.93 -11.37 -10.15
N ASN A 81 9.71 -11.99 -11.04
CA ASN A 81 10.21 -11.36 -12.25
C ASN A 81 10.34 -12.46 -13.31
N ASP A 82 9.19 -12.87 -13.84
CA ASP A 82 9.08 -14.01 -14.75
C ASP A 82 8.77 -13.54 -16.17
N LYS A 83 9.76 -13.70 -17.05
CA LYS A 83 9.63 -13.34 -18.45
C LYS A 83 8.72 -14.29 -19.23
N GLU A 84 8.61 -15.54 -18.82
CA GLU A 84 7.83 -16.58 -19.53
C GLU A 84 6.34 -16.34 -19.34
N THR A 85 5.92 -16.08 -18.12
CA THR A 85 4.53 -15.73 -17.81
C THR A 85 4.21 -14.27 -18.13
N GLY A 86 5.21 -13.40 -18.13
CA GLY A 86 5.05 -11.95 -18.32
C GLY A 86 4.72 -11.21 -17.03
N ASP A 87 4.96 -11.83 -15.87
CA ASP A 87 4.56 -11.31 -14.58
C ASP A 87 5.70 -10.62 -13.84
N LEU A 88 5.40 -9.44 -13.31
CA LEU A 88 6.26 -8.67 -12.41
C LEU A 88 5.48 -8.40 -11.13
N VAL A 89 6.01 -8.82 -9.99
CA VAL A 89 5.44 -8.51 -8.67
C VAL A 89 6.54 -7.94 -7.79
N GLY A 90 6.23 -6.82 -7.16
CA GLY A 90 7.15 -6.17 -6.24
C GLY A 90 6.43 -5.51 -5.08
N ARG A 91 7.19 -5.14 -4.06
CA ARG A 91 6.74 -4.23 -3.00
C ARG A 91 7.54 -2.95 -3.11
N VAL A 92 6.83 -1.84 -3.14
CA VAL A 92 7.41 -0.51 -3.34
C VAL A 92 6.96 0.42 -2.22
N THR A 93 7.79 1.42 -1.96
CA THR A 93 7.59 2.40 -0.91
C THR A 93 7.24 3.76 -1.52
N GLN A 94 6.21 4.39 -0.97
CA GLN A 94 5.77 5.73 -1.34
C GLN A 94 5.73 6.64 -0.13
N VAL A 95 6.42 7.78 -0.21
CA VAL A 95 6.34 8.82 0.81
C VAL A 95 5.28 9.84 0.40
N VAL A 96 4.36 10.12 1.32
CA VAL A 96 3.31 11.14 1.19
C VAL A 96 3.55 12.20 2.24
N THR A 97 3.61 13.45 1.81
CA THR A 97 3.75 14.60 2.71
C THR A 97 2.46 15.39 2.76
N LEU A 98 1.88 15.49 3.95
CA LEU A 98 0.75 16.36 4.21
C LEU A 98 1.28 17.70 4.74
N PRO A 99 1.05 18.83 4.05
CA PRO A 99 1.51 20.12 4.50
C PRO A 99 0.78 20.56 5.78
N ARG A 100 1.49 21.25 6.65
CA ARG A 100 0.88 21.86 7.82
C ARG A 100 -0.03 23.03 7.41
N SER A 101 -1.22 23.11 8.04
CA SER A 101 -2.18 24.19 7.86
C SER A 101 -2.83 24.55 9.20
N GLU A 102 -3.71 25.55 9.21
CA GLU A 102 -4.49 25.90 10.42
C GLU A 102 -5.36 24.74 10.94
N SER A 103 -5.80 23.84 10.05
CA SER A 103 -6.68 22.72 10.36
C SER A 103 -6.01 21.33 10.30
N SER A 104 -4.71 21.28 10.02
CA SER A 104 -3.91 20.07 9.86
C SER A 104 -2.55 20.22 10.53
N ALA A 105 -2.17 19.25 11.35
CA ALA A 105 -0.83 19.22 11.94
C ALA A 105 0.25 18.98 10.89
N GLY A 106 -0.13 18.47 9.72
CA GLY A 106 0.79 18.00 8.70
C GLY A 106 1.53 16.72 9.11
N GLY A 107 2.35 16.18 8.21
CA GLY A 107 3.15 15.00 8.51
C GLY A 107 3.79 14.38 7.29
N VAL A 108 4.68 13.42 7.55
CA VAL A 108 5.29 12.59 6.51
C VAL A 108 4.87 11.15 6.79
N TYR A 109 4.24 10.54 5.81
CA TYR A 109 3.68 9.19 5.89
C TYR A 109 4.36 8.30 4.87
N THR A 110 4.88 7.17 5.31
CA THR A 110 5.52 6.19 4.44
C THR A 110 4.57 5.02 4.23
N PHE A 111 4.12 4.85 2.99
CA PHE A 111 3.28 3.73 2.60
C PHE A 111 4.11 2.69 1.86
N ARG A 112 3.74 1.42 2.04
CA ARG A 112 4.25 0.31 1.25
C ARG A 112 3.08 -0.42 0.62
N TYR A 113 3.21 -0.79 -0.65
CA TYR A 113 2.17 -1.52 -1.38
C TYR A 113 2.74 -2.54 -2.34
N SER A 114 1.94 -3.53 -2.68
CA SER A 114 2.25 -4.49 -3.72
C SER A 114 1.95 -3.89 -5.09
N PHE A 115 2.92 -4.00 -5.99
CA PHE A 115 2.83 -3.61 -7.39
C PHE A 115 2.88 -4.87 -8.25
N ILE A 116 1.86 -5.09 -9.06
CA ILE A 116 1.71 -6.29 -9.90
C ILE A 116 1.50 -5.82 -11.33
N VAL A 117 2.31 -6.31 -12.26
CA VAL A 117 2.11 -6.12 -13.70
C VAL A 117 2.07 -7.48 -14.37
N GLU A 118 0.98 -7.74 -15.08
CA GLU A 118 0.75 -8.96 -15.84
C GLU A 118 0.70 -8.60 -17.32
N CYS A 119 1.73 -8.97 -18.07
CA CYS A 119 1.86 -8.69 -19.49
C CYS A 119 1.33 -9.87 -20.32
N SER A 120 0.50 -9.56 -21.30
CA SER A 120 0.08 -10.49 -22.35
C SER A 120 0.31 -9.84 -23.72
N ASN A 121 0.14 -10.57 -24.80
CA ASN A 121 0.24 -9.95 -26.12
C ASN A 121 -0.77 -8.81 -26.25
N ARG A 122 -0.31 -7.64 -26.69
CA ARG A 122 -1.08 -6.42 -26.98
C ARG A 122 -1.57 -5.63 -25.76
N LYS A 123 -1.54 -6.18 -24.56
CA LYS A 123 -2.05 -5.50 -23.36
C LYS A 123 -1.28 -5.90 -22.11
N TYR A 124 -1.36 -5.04 -21.11
CA TYR A 124 -0.96 -5.41 -19.75
C TYR A 124 -2.05 -5.02 -18.75
N ARG A 125 -2.03 -5.65 -17.59
CA ARG A 125 -2.80 -5.26 -16.42
C ARG A 125 -1.83 -4.84 -15.32
N ALA A 126 -2.05 -3.66 -14.73
CA ALA A 126 -1.32 -3.20 -13.56
C ALA A 126 -2.27 -3.16 -12.36
N THR A 127 -1.80 -3.64 -11.21
CA THR A 127 -2.57 -3.64 -9.96
C THR A 127 -1.71 -3.15 -8.82
N LEU A 128 -2.22 -2.17 -8.05
CA LEU A 128 -1.64 -1.69 -6.80
C LEU A 128 -2.57 -2.10 -5.67
N THR A 129 -2.06 -2.80 -4.67
CA THR A 129 -2.89 -3.38 -3.60
C THR A 129 -2.07 -3.65 -2.34
N GLN A 130 -2.71 -4.15 -1.27
CA GLN A 130 -2.06 -4.47 0.01
C GLN A 130 -1.29 -3.27 0.59
N ILE A 131 -1.95 -2.13 0.63
CA ILE A 131 -1.34 -0.87 1.07
C ILE A 131 -1.23 -0.87 2.58
N THR A 132 -0.03 -0.63 3.08
CA THR A 132 0.26 -0.53 4.51
C THR A 132 0.96 0.79 4.83
N LEU A 133 0.63 1.38 5.97
CA LEU A 133 1.36 2.50 6.54
C LEU A 133 2.50 1.95 7.41
N GLU A 134 3.73 2.37 7.12
CA GLU A 134 4.90 2.12 7.96
C GLU A 134 4.84 3.07 9.16
N ASN A 135 4.88 2.53 10.36
CA ASN A 135 4.90 3.34 11.57
C ASN A 135 6.25 3.18 12.27
N PRO A 136 7.10 4.23 12.33
CA PRO A 136 8.43 4.15 12.95
C PRO A 136 8.40 3.74 14.42
N GLY A 137 7.29 3.98 15.13
CA GLY A 137 7.12 3.63 16.54
C GLY A 137 6.52 2.24 16.79
N ASN A 138 6.06 1.54 15.77
CA ASN A 138 5.43 0.23 15.85
C ASN A 138 6.19 -0.81 15.02
N ALA A 139 6.42 -1.98 15.61
CA ALA A 139 7.10 -3.09 14.93
C ALA A 139 6.29 -3.69 13.75
N ARG A 140 5.02 -3.31 13.57
CA ARG A 140 4.15 -3.85 12.52
C ARG A 140 3.51 -2.75 11.69
N PRO A 141 3.57 -2.86 10.35
CA PRO A 141 2.82 -1.98 9.45
C PRO A 141 1.31 -2.07 9.70
N ILE A 142 0.60 -0.97 9.45
CA ILE A 142 -0.86 -0.90 9.62
C ILE A 142 -1.50 -0.94 8.23
N ALA A 143 -2.44 -1.87 8.02
CA ALA A 143 -3.22 -1.90 6.78
C ALA A 143 -4.03 -0.62 6.64
N ILE A 144 -4.06 -0.04 5.44
CA ILE A 144 -4.73 1.26 5.21
C ILE A 144 -6.22 1.19 5.52
N GLU A 145 -6.83 0.03 5.36
CA GLU A 145 -8.24 -0.21 5.63
C GLU A 145 -8.59 -0.12 7.13
N THR A 146 -7.61 -0.32 8.00
CA THR A 146 -7.77 -0.26 9.47
C THR A 146 -7.03 0.91 10.09
N TYR A 147 -6.47 1.80 9.26
CA TYR A 147 -5.78 2.99 9.73
C TYR A 147 -6.75 4.01 10.31
N CYS A 148 -6.41 4.54 11.47
CA CYS A 148 -7.19 5.55 12.18
C CYS A 148 -6.36 6.80 12.41
N GLU A 149 -6.95 7.94 12.13
CA GLU A 149 -6.44 9.24 12.52
C GLU A 149 -7.50 9.97 13.35
N LYS A 150 -7.09 10.63 14.43
CA LYS A 150 -8.02 11.35 15.32
C LYS A 150 -8.64 12.57 14.64
N ASN A 151 -7.89 13.18 13.73
CA ASN A 151 -8.37 14.33 12.96
C ASN A 151 -8.90 13.85 11.60
N GLU A 152 -10.20 13.93 11.38
CA GLU A 152 -10.87 13.55 10.15
C GLU A 152 -10.31 14.31 8.92
N LYS A 153 -9.93 15.59 9.08
CA LYS A 153 -9.34 16.36 7.97
C LYS A 153 -7.95 15.87 7.59
N ASP A 154 -7.14 15.46 8.57
CA ASP A 154 -5.84 14.88 8.31
C ASP A 154 -5.99 13.54 7.60
N LEU A 155 -6.93 12.69 8.03
CA LEU A 155 -7.25 11.43 7.38
C LEU A 155 -7.66 11.61 5.92
N GLN A 156 -8.59 12.55 5.66
CA GLN A 156 -9.02 12.91 4.31
C GLN A 156 -7.85 13.42 3.44
N GLY A 157 -6.99 14.27 4.02
CA GLY A 157 -5.79 14.77 3.36
C GLY A 157 -4.81 13.67 3.00
N ILE A 158 -4.51 12.77 3.95
CA ILE A 158 -3.62 11.62 3.74
C ILE A 158 -4.15 10.72 2.61
N TYR A 159 -5.45 10.39 2.64
CA TYR A 159 -6.05 9.53 1.62
C TYR A 159 -6.10 10.20 0.25
N SER A 160 -6.36 11.51 0.18
CA SER A 160 -6.38 12.25 -1.08
C SER A 160 -5.00 12.32 -1.73
N GLU A 161 -3.95 12.59 -0.96
CA GLU A 161 -2.58 12.60 -1.49
C GLU A 161 -2.12 11.19 -1.88
N LEU A 162 -2.46 10.16 -1.08
CA LEU A 162 -2.17 8.78 -1.43
C LEU A 162 -2.86 8.36 -2.73
N ASP A 163 -4.16 8.67 -2.89
CA ASP A 163 -4.94 8.41 -4.13
C ASP A 163 -4.27 9.04 -5.35
N LYS A 164 -3.88 10.30 -5.22
CA LYS A 164 -3.18 11.03 -6.28
C LYS A 164 -1.86 10.36 -6.66
N HIS A 165 -1.03 9.96 -5.68
CA HIS A 165 0.22 9.27 -5.94
C HIS A 165 0.03 7.92 -6.63
N LEU A 166 -0.92 7.10 -6.16
CA LEU A 166 -1.19 5.79 -6.75
C LEU A 166 -1.71 5.90 -8.18
N LYS A 167 -2.61 6.85 -8.46
CA LYS A 167 -3.06 7.14 -9.82
C LYS A 167 -1.93 7.64 -10.72
N THR A 168 -1.09 8.54 -10.21
CA THR A 168 0.09 9.04 -10.96
C THR A 168 1.04 7.89 -11.29
N THR A 169 1.24 6.93 -10.38
CA THR A 169 2.05 5.73 -10.63
C THR A 169 1.52 4.93 -11.82
N LEU A 170 0.21 4.70 -11.90
CA LEU A 170 -0.40 3.99 -13.03
C LEU A 170 -0.28 4.78 -14.34
N VAL A 171 -0.54 6.09 -14.30
CA VAL A 171 -0.41 6.97 -15.49
C VAL A 171 1.03 6.98 -16.02
N THR A 172 2.02 7.13 -15.15
CA THR A 172 3.44 7.14 -15.58
C THR A 172 3.91 5.77 -16.09
N LEU A 173 3.40 4.66 -15.52
CA LEU A 173 3.61 3.33 -16.10
C LEU A 173 3.03 3.27 -17.51
N GLN A 174 1.77 3.69 -17.70
CA GLN A 174 1.11 3.66 -19.00
C GLN A 174 1.90 4.47 -20.04
N GLU A 175 2.30 5.68 -19.71
CA GLU A 175 3.08 6.54 -20.60
C GLU A 175 4.42 5.90 -21.03
N ASN A 176 5.12 5.29 -20.08
CA ASN A 176 6.43 4.69 -20.35
C ASN A 176 6.35 3.35 -21.07
N VAL A 177 5.33 2.55 -20.80
CA VAL A 177 5.15 1.23 -21.46
C VAL A 177 4.54 1.38 -22.84
N LYS A 178 3.48 2.19 -22.99
CA LYS A 178 2.78 2.37 -24.26
C LYS A 178 3.56 3.22 -25.25
N ASN A 179 4.14 4.33 -24.78
CA ASN A 179 4.82 5.32 -25.63
C ASN A 179 6.35 5.11 -25.66
N TYR A 180 6.84 3.94 -25.27
CA TYR A 180 8.26 3.63 -25.26
C TYR A 180 8.85 3.79 -26.66
N LYS A 181 9.83 4.68 -26.77
CA LYS A 181 10.64 4.84 -28.00
C LYS A 181 11.89 4.00 -27.84
N ALA A 182 12.01 2.93 -28.63
CA ALA A 182 13.28 2.26 -28.81
C ALA A 182 14.24 3.20 -29.56
N PHE A 183 15.51 3.21 -29.17
CA PHE A 183 16.58 3.90 -29.91
C PHE A 183 16.82 3.22 -31.23
#